data_5894f1eaebba75b158abfc7de9bf6595
#
_entry.id   5894f1eaebba75b158abfc7de9bf6595
#
_cell.length_a   1.000
_cell.length_b   1.000
_cell.length_c   1.000
_cell.angle_alpha   90.00
_cell.angle_beta   90.00
_cell.angle_gamma   90.00
#
_symmetry.space_group_name_H-M   'P 1'
#
loop_
_entity.id
_entity.type
_entity.pdbx_description
1 polymer ?
#
loop_
_entity_poly.entity_id
_entity_poly.type
_entity_poly.pdbx_seq_one_letter_code
_entity_poly.pdbx_strand_id
1 'polypeptide(L)' 'MKVEVRFYKDGNNWEVDCDEAGLVGYADPDINVVRANAFDAIKFTLEAEGVEQEIEFSEKIISIEDLG' A
#
# COMPACT_ATOMS: atom_id res chain seq x y z
N MET A 1 9.26 -1.29 13.02
CA MET A 1 7.82 -1.03 12.88
C MET A 1 7.27 -1.84 11.72
N LYS A 2 6.23 -2.59 11.96
CA LYS A 2 5.56 -3.36 10.90
C LYS A 2 4.41 -2.57 10.32
N VAL A 3 4.35 -2.53 8.99
CA VAL A 3 3.33 -1.79 8.25
C VAL A 3 2.68 -2.77 7.28
N GLU A 4 1.37 -2.95 7.39
CA GLU A 4 0.62 -3.81 6.48
C GLU A 4 0.12 -2.98 5.30
N VAL A 5 0.52 -3.40 4.10
CA VAL A 5 0.11 -2.75 2.84
C VAL A 5 -0.84 -3.71 2.13
N ARG A 6 -2.05 -3.25 1.84
CA ARG A 6 -3.07 -4.09 1.19
C ARG A 6 -3.25 -3.64 -0.25
N PHE A 7 -3.21 -4.61 -1.14
CA PHE A 7 -3.42 -4.39 -2.58
C PHE A 7 -4.74 -5.03 -3.00
N TYR A 8 -5.57 -4.25 -3.67
CA TYR A 8 -6.87 -4.69 -4.14
C TYR A 8 -6.90 -4.68 -5.66
N LYS A 9 -7.34 -5.78 -6.25
CA LYS A 9 -7.56 -5.80 -7.69
C LYS A 9 -9.03 -5.53 -7.99
N ASP A 10 -9.28 -4.46 -8.74
CA ASP A 10 -10.61 -4.05 -9.16
C ASP A 10 -10.62 -3.92 -10.68
N GLY A 11 -11.22 -4.88 -11.36
CA GLY A 11 -11.18 -4.95 -12.81
C GLY A 11 -9.76 -5.10 -13.32
N ASN A 12 -9.29 -4.15 -14.10
CA ASN A 12 -7.95 -4.17 -14.67
C ASN A 12 -6.92 -3.37 -13.87
N ASN A 13 -7.35 -2.76 -12.75
CA ASN A 13 -6.47 -1.89 -11.96
C ASN A 13 -6.20 -2.47 -10.59
N TRP A 14 -5.01 -2.15 -10.07
CA TRP A 14 -4.65 -2.41 -8.68
C TRP A 14 -4.77 -1.12 -7.88
N GLU A 15 -5.35 -1.23 -6.70
CA GLU A 15 -5.42 -0.15 -5.73
C GLU A 15 -4.69 -0.58 -4.47
N VAL A 16 -4.32 0.38 -3.62
CA VAL A 16 -3.56 0.10 -2.41
C VAL A 16 -4.08 0.93 -1.25
N ASP A 17 -4.04 0.35 -0.04
CA ASP A 17 -4.24 1.13 1.17
C ASP A 17 -3.26 0.70 2.26
N CYS A 18 -3.09 1.58 3.24
CA CYS A 18 -2.24 1.33 4.41
C CYS A 18 -2.76 2.19 5.56
N ASP A 19 -3.30 1.55 6.59
CA ASP A 19 -3.88 2.26 7.71
C ASP A 19 -2.85 3.03 8.51
N GLU A 20 -1.66 2.46 8.71
CA GLU A 20 -0.60 3.07 9.52
C GLU A 20 -0.12 4.40 8.93
N ALA A 21 -0.17 4.55 7.62
CA ALA A 21 0.23 5.79 6.94
C ALA A 21 -0.96 6.62 6.48
N GLY A 22 -2.18 6.15 6.68
CA GLY A 22 -3.38 6.83 6.19
C GLY A 22 -3.44 6.89 4.67
N LEU A 23 -2.82 5.92 4.00
CA LEU A 23 -2.74 5.90 2.55
C LEU A 23 -3.94 5.18 1.95
N VAL A 24 -4.58 5.82 0.97
CA VAL A 24 -5.61 5.22 0.12
C VAL A 24 -5.41 5.76 -1.29
N GLY A 25 -5.26 4.88 -2.26
CA GLY A 25 -5.20 5.36 -3.64
C GLY A 25 -4.28 4.56 -4.54
N TYR A 26 -3.80 5.22 -5.57
CA TYR A 26 -2.98 4.68 -6.66
C TYR A 26 -3.71 3.57 -7.43
N ALA A 27 -4.13 3.89 -8.62
CA ALA A 27 -4.75 2.92 -9.52
C ALA A 27 -3.87 2.75 -10.76
N ASP A 28 -3.45 1.52 -11.04
CA ASP A 28 -2.62 1.21 -12.19
C ASP A 28 -2.79 -0.27 -12.54
N PRO A 29 -2.79 -0.63 -13.82
CA PRO A 29 -2.86 -2.03 -14.22
C PRO A 29 -1.68 -2.88 -13.76
N ASP A 30 -0.53 -2.25 -13.48
CA ASP A 30 0.67 -2.95 -13.03
C ASP A 30 0.84 -2.79 -11.52
N ILE A 31 0.74 -3.90 -10.80
CA ILE A 31 0.90 -3.91 -9.34
C ILE A 31 2.28 -3.40 -8.92
N ASN A 32 3.31 -3.59 -9.74
CA ASN A 32 4.66 -3.13 -9.40
C ASN A 32 4.74 -1.60 -9.37
N VAL A 33 4.00 -0.93 -10.25
CA VAL A 33 3.91 0.54 -10.24
C VAL A 33 3.21 1.01 -8.96
N VAL A 34 2.08 0.38 -8.63
CA VAL A 34 1.33 0.71 -7.41
C VAL A 34 2.18 0.46 -6.17
N ARG A 35 2.89 -0.66 -6.14
CA ARG A 35 3.76 -1.02 -5.02
C ARG A 35 4.86 0.02 -4.80
N ALA A 36 5.56 0.41 -5.86
CA ALA A 36 6.64 1.38 -5.76
C ALA A 36 6.13 2.74 -5.25
N ASN A 37 5.02 3.20 -5.79
CA ASN A 37 4.42 4.47 -5.38
C ASN A 37 3.94 4.41 -3.93
N ALA A 38 3.34 3.30 -3.53
CA ALA A 38 2.84 3.13 -2.17
C ALA A 38 3.98 3.12 -1.15
N PHE A 39 5.04 2.37 -1.43
CA PHE A 39 6.17 2.28 -0.50
C PHE A 39 6.84 3.64 -0.31
N ASP A 40 7.04 4.39 -1.39
CA ASP A 40 7.61 5.74 -1.31
C ASP A 40 6.72 6.68 -0.50
N ALA A 41 5.40 6.64 -0.74
CA ALA A 41 4.45 7.48 -0.02
C ALA A 41 4.40 7.13 1.47
N ILE A 42 4.43 5.84 1.81
CA ILE A 42 4.40 5.39 3.20
C ILE A 42 5.65 5.85 3.93
N LYS A 43 6.81 5.65 3.33
CA LYS A 43 8.08 6.07 3.92
C LYS A 43 8.11 7.57 4.14
N PHE A 44 7.69 8.34 3.15
CA PHE A 44 7.62 9.79 3.25
C PHE A 44 6.71 10.22 4.41
N THR A 45 5.52 9.62 4.49
CA THR A 45 4.54 9.97 5.52
C THR A 45 5.06 9.67 6.92
N LEU A 46 5.62 8.47 7.10
CA LEU A 46 6.12 8.06 8.42
C LEU A 46 7.33 8.89 8.85
N GLU A 47 8.22 9.21 7.93
CA GLU A 47 9.34 10.10 8.21
C GLU A 47 8.86 11.50 8.62
N ALA A 48 7.84 12.02 7.94
CA ALA A 48 7.24 13.31 8.28
C ALA A 48 6.60 13.31 9.67
N GLU A 49 6.12 12.14 10.11
CA GLU A 49 5.56 11.96 11.46
C GLU A 49 6.62 11.75 12.54
N GLY A 50 7.88 11.70 12.14
CA GLY A 50 8.99 11.54 13.08
C GLY A 50 9.33 10.09 13.42
N VAL A 51 8.87 9.14 12.63
CA VAL A 51 9.20 7.71 12.84
C VAL A 51 10.65 7.49 12.44
N GLU A 52 11.48 7.09 13.40
CA GLU A 52 12.90 6.81 13.18
C GLU A 52 13.21 5.32 13.11
N GLN A 53 12.22 4.48 13.37
CA GLN A 53 12.38 3.04 13.37
C GLN A 53 12.47 2.50 11.95
N GLU A 54 13.15 1.37 11.81
CA GLU A 54 13.14 0.62 10.56
C GLU A 54 11.72 0.17 10.23
N ILE A 55 11.32 0.31 8.98
CA ILE A 55 9.98 -0.02 8.52
C ILE A 55 10.02 -1.37 7.81
N GLU A 56 9.25 -2.32 8.31
CA GLU A 56 9.05 -3.62 7.67
C GLU A 56 7.70 -3.64 6.99
N PHE A 57 7.70 -3.87 5.68
CA PHE A 57 6.47 -3.95 4.92
C PHE A 57 5.96 -5.39 4.87
N SER A 58 4.67 -5.56 5.17
CA SER A 58 3.95 -6.80 5.00
C SER A 58 2.89 -6.57 3.94
N GLU A 59 2.84 -7.40 2.91
CA GLU A 59 1.91 -7.24 1.81
C GLU A 59 0.75 -8.23 1.92
N LYS A 60 -0.45 -7.73 1.66
CA LYS A 60 -1.64 -8.57 1.54
C LYS A 60 -2.32 -8.25 0.23
N ILE A 61 -2.54 -9.28 -0.58
CA ILE A 61 -3.21 -9.12 -1.87
C ILE A 61 -4.62 -9.65 -1.75
N ILE A 62 -5.60 -8.82 -2.09
CA ILE A 62 -7.02 -9.13 -1.99
C ILE A 62 -7.64 -8.97 -3.37
N SER A 63 -8.32 -10.00 -3.85
CA SER A 63 -9.12 -9.90 -5.06
C SER A 63 -10.56 -9.61 -4.66
N ILE A 64 -11.11 -8.52 -5.18
CA ILE A 64 -12.49 -8.13 -4.88
C ILE A 64 -13.47 -9.20 -5.38
N GLU A 65 -13.11 -9.88 -6.47
CA GLU A 65 -13.93 -10.96 -7.01
C GLU A 65 -14.08 -12.13 -6.03
N ASP A 66 -13.09 -12.32 -5.16
CA ASP A 66 -13.12 -13.38 -4.16
C ASP A 66 -13.95 -12.99 -2.93
N LEU A 67 -14.34 -11.74 -2.80
CA LEU A 67 -15.12 -11.24 -1.68
C LEU A 67 -16.62 -11.25 -1.95
N GLY A 68 -17.00 -11.50 -3.17
CA GLY A 68 -18.39 -11.47 -3.61
C GLY A 68 -19.21 -12.71 -3.32
#